data_29834f94d748dc18b257dc2f3894642f
#
_entry.id   29834f94d748dc18b257dc2f3894642f
#
_cell.length_a   1.000
_cell.length_b   1.000
_cell.length_c   1.000
_cell.angle_alpha   90.00
_cell.angle_beta   90.00
_cell.angle_gamma   90.00
#
_symmetry.space_group_name_H-M   'P 1'
#
loop_
_entity.id
_entity.type
_entity.pdbx_description
1 polymer ?
#
loop_
_entity_poly.entity_id
_entity_poly.type
_entity_poly.pdbx_seq_one_letter_code
_entity_poly.pdbx_strand_id
1 'polypeptide(L)' 'MKAEEVRGLTADQLDDRLVKLKKEQFNLRFQRASGQLENTSRVREVRRDIARIKTVQAQKRNGQDKG' A
#
# COMPACT_ATOMS: atom_id res chain seq x y z
N MET A 1 0.58 -7.11 -5.03
CA MET A 1 1.72 -6.30 -5.48
C MET A 1 3.02 -6.97 -5.07
N LYS A 2 3.89 -7.19 -6.03
CA LYS A 2 5.15 -7.87 -5.77
C LYS A 2 6.21 -6.86 -5.32
N ALA A 3 7.16 -7.34 -4.50
CA ALA A 3 8.23 -6.48 -4.00
C ALA A 3 9.05 -5.86 -5.12
N GLU A 4 9.30 -6.63 -6.17
CA GLU A 4 10.08 -6.15 -7.30
C GLU A 4 9.40 -4.98 -8.00
N GLU A 5 8.08 -5.07 -8.17
CA GLU A 5 7.31 -3.99 -8.78
C GLU A 5 7.39 -2.72 -7.95
N VAL A 6 7.26 -2.87 -6.65
CA VAL A 6 7.29 -1.72 -5.75
C VAL A 6 8.67 -1.06 -5.76
N ARG A 7 9.72 -1.86 -5.75
CA ARG A 7 11.08 -1.34 -5.77
C ARG A 7 11.42 -0.61 -7.07
N GLY A 8 10.76 -1.00 -8.16
CA GLY A 8 10.98 -0.35 -9.44
C GLY A 8 10.27 0.98 -9.61
N LEU A 9 9.40 1.34 -8.68
CA LEU A 9 8.65 2.58 -8.77
C LEU A 9 9.46 3.76 -8.25
N THR A 10 9.23 4.93 -8.86
CA THR A 10 9.83 6.16 -8.35
C THR A 10 9.12 6.60 -7.07
N ALA A 11 9.72 7.55 -6.35
CA ALA A 11 9.11 8.08 -5.13
C ALA A 11 7.71 8.63 -5.40
N ASP A 12 7.55 9.36 -6.50
CA ASP A 12 6.26 9.93 -6.88
C ASP A 12 5.23 8.84 -7.17
N GLN A 13 5.66 7.79 -7.86
CA GLN A 13 4.79 6.67 -8.17
C GLN A 13 4.39 5.93 -6.90
N LEU A 14 5.30 5.80 -5.96
CA LEU A 14 4.99 5.15 -4.68
C LEU A 14 3.96 5.95 -3.90
N ASP A 15 4.11 7.27 -3.88
CA ASP A 15 3.14 8.13 -3.21
C ASP A 15 1.77 8.01 -3.85
N ASP A 16 1.71 8.01 -5.17
CA ASP A 16 0.46 7.89 -5.89
C ASP A 16 -0.23 6.58 -5.58
N ARG A 17 0.54 5.49 -5.61
CA ARG A 17 0.00 4.18 -5.27
C ARG A 17 -0.49 4.13 -3.84
N LEU A 18 0.27 4.72 -2.93
CA LEU A 18 -0.10 4.75 -1.52
C LEU A 18 -1.42 5.48 -1.30
N VAL A 19 -1.59 6.62 -1.95
CA VAL A 19 -2.83 7.39 -1.84
C VAL A 19 -4.01 6.57 -2.34
N LYS A 20 -3.86 5.93 -3.48
CA LYS A 20 -4.93 5.10 -4.05
C LYS A 20 -5.29 3.95 -3.13
N LEU A 21 -4.28 3.29 -2.59
CA LEU A 21 -4.51 2.16 -1.68
C LEU A 21 -5.17 2.59 -0.39
N LYS A 22 -4.79 3.75 0.14
CA LYS A 22 -5.42 4.28 1.35
C LYS A 22 -6.89 4.60 1.11
N LYS A 23 -7.22 5.16 -0.04
CA LYS A 23 -8.61 5.43 -0.39
C LYS A 23 -9.39 4.13 -0.48
N GLU A 24 -8.83 3.13 -1.11
CA GLU A 24 -9.47 1.83 -1.21
C GLU A 24 -9.63 1.20 0.17
N GLN A 25 -8.62 1.29 1.01
CA GLN A 25 -8.70 0.79 2.37
C GLN A 25 -9.84 1.43 3.15
N PHE A 26 -9.96 2.74 3.00
CA PHE A 26 -11.04 3.47 3.67
C PHE A 26 -12.40 2.97 3.20
N ASN A 27 -12.58 2.82 1.90
CA ASN A 27 -13.83 2.32 1.36
C ASN A 27 -14.14 0.91 1.83
N LEU A 28 -13.14 0.05 1.86
CA LEU A 28 -13.31 -1.32 2.32
C LEU A 28 -13.70 -1.38 3.79
N ARG A 29 -13.10 -0.53 4.60
CA ARG A 29 -13.44 -0.47 6.02
C ARG A 29 -14.87 0.02 6.21
N PHE A 30 -15.28 0.98 5.41
CA PHE A 30 -16.65 1.47 5.44
C PHE A 30 -17.63 0.38 5.07
N GLN A 31 -17.35 -0.35 4.00
CA GLN A 31 -18.20 -1.45 3.55
C GLN A 31 -18.29 -2.53 4.61
N ARG A 32 -17.18 -2.83 5.25
CA ARG A 32 -17.16 -3.83 6.33
C ARG A 32 -18.02 -3.39 7.49
N ALA A 33 -17.92 -2.13 7.87
CA ALA A 33 -18.69 -1.58 8.98
C ALA A 33 -20.19 -1.62 8.68
N SER A 34 -20.57 -1.43 7.43
CA SER A 34 -21.98 -1.47 7.03
C SER A 34 -22.49 -2.88 6.72
N GLY A 35 -21.62 -3.87 6.83
CA GLY A 35 -21.98 -5.26 6.59
C GLY A 35 -22.09 -5.66 5.13
N GLN A 36 -21.65 -4.80 4.23
CA GLN A 36 -21.74 -5.06 2.79
C GLN A 36 -20.60 -5.89 2.26
N LEU A 37 -19.48 -5.92 2.97
CA LEU A 37 -18.28 -6.63 2.52
C LEU A 37 -18.31 -8.07 3.00
N GLU A 38 -18.45 -8.99 2.06
CA GLU A 38 -18.49 -10.41 2.38
C GLU A 38 -17.11 -11.03 2.44
N ASN A 39 -16.21 -10.57 1.55
CA ASN A 39 -14.88 -11.15 1.43
C ASN A 39 -13.84 -10.16 1.92
N THR A 40 -13.09 -10.54 2.94
CA THR A 40 -12.08 -9.69 3.54
C THR A 40 -10.68 -9.86 2.93
N SER A 41 -10.55 -10.72 1.93
CA SER A 41 -9.26 -10.95 1.28
C SER A 41 -8.68 -9.66 0.71
N ARG A 42 -9.53 -8.85 0.08
CA ARG A 42 -9.08 -7.58 -0.50
C ARG A 42 -8.57 -6.63 0.57
N VAL A 43 -9.19 -6.62 1.73
CA VAL A 43 -8.74 -5.78 2.85
C VAL A 43 -7.30 -6.16 3.23
N ARG A 44 -7.02 -7.44 3.32
CA ARG A 44 -5.69 -7.93 3.65
C ARG A 44 -4.68 -7.55 2.58
N GLU A 45 -5.05 -7.71 1.31
CA GLU A 45 -4.17 -7.36 0.21
C GLU A 45 -3.81 -5.88 0.23
N VAL A 46 -4.81 -5.03 0.36
CA VAL A 46 -4.59 -3.58 0.39
C VAL A 46 -3.70 -3.21 1.57
N ARG A 47 -3.98 -3.76 2.73
CA ARG A 47 -3.20 -3.48 3.92
C ARG A 47 -1.75 -3.90 3.74
N ARG A 48 -1.53 -5.08 3.15
CA ARG A 48 -0.19 -5.59 2.89
C ARG A 48 0.55 -4.71 1.88
N ASP A 49 -0.15 -4.31 0.83
CA ASP A 49 0.45 -3.46 -0.20
C ASP A 49 0.85 -2.10 0.38
N ILE A 50 0.00 -1.52 1.20
CA ILE A 50 0.31 -0.25 1.87
C ILE A 50 1.57 -0.40 2.72
N ALA A 51 1.64 -1.46 3.50
CA ALA A 51 2.81 -1.71 4.35
C ALA A 51 4.07 -1.88 3.51
N ARG A 52 3.95 -2.58 2.39
CA ARG A 52 5.09 -2.81 1.49
C ARG A 52 5.58 -1.50 0.88
N ILE A 53 4.66 -0.67 0.42
CA ILE A 53 5.03 0.62 -0.15
C ILE A 53 5.72 1.49 0.88
N LYS A 54 5.19 1.55 2.09
CA LYS A 54 5.80 2.31 3.17
C LYS A 54 7.21 1.81 3.48
N THR A 55 7.38 0.50 3.49
CA THR A 55 8.69 -0.11 3.73
C THR A 55 9.68 0.29 2.66
N VAL A 56 9.27 0.21 1.38
CA VAL A 56 10.14 0.59 0.29
C VAL A 56 10.48 2.08 0.32
N GLN A 57 9.50 2.91 0.64
CA GLN A 57 9.76 4.34 0.78
C GLN A 57 10.78 4.62 1.87
N ALA A 58 10.66 3.94 3.00
CA ALA A 58 11.61 4.07 4.09
C ALA A 58 13.00 3.59 3.68
N GLN A 59 13.05 2.47 2.95
CA GLN A 59 14.32 1.94 2.46
C GLN A 59 15.01 2.90 1.49
N LYS A 60 14.24 3.49 0.59
CA LYS A 60 14.80 4.45 -0.36
C LYS A 60 15.31 5.69 0.34
N ARG A 61 14.60 6.12 1.37
CA ARG A 61 15.01 7.28 2.14
C ARG A 61 16.28 7.00 2.94
N ASN A 62 16.33 5.85 3.61
CA ASN A 62 17.44 5.50 4.48
C ASN A 62 18.54 4.80 3.73
N GLY A 63 18.20 4.02 2.71
CA GLY A 63 19.16 3.24 1.96
C GLY A 63 20.16 4.09 1.22
N GLN A 64 19.76 5.27 0.80
CA GLN A 64 20.65 6.20 0.12
C GLN A 64 21.77 6.66 1.04
N ASP A 65 21.45 6.78 2.32
CA ASP A 65 22.42 7.20 3.31
C ASP A 65 23.46 6.12 3.56
N LYS A 66 23.06 4.89 3.40
CA LYS A 66 23.96 3.76 3.57
C LYS A 66 24.73 3.45 2.30
N GLY A 67 24.23 3.91 1.28
CA GLY A 67 24.72 3.81 -0.09
C GLY A 67 25.52 3.14 -0.66
#